data_09904c16285457d02129d672b8e2d668
#
_entry.id   09904c16285457d02129d672b8e2d668
#
_cell.length_a   1.000
_cell.length_b   1.000
_cell.length_c   1.000
_cell.angle_alpha   90.00
_cell.angle_beta   90.00
_cell.angle_gamma   90.00
#
_symmetry.space_group_name_H-M   'P 1'
#
loop_
_entity.id
_entity.type
_entity.pdbx_description
1 polymer ?
#
loop_
_entity_poly.entity_id
_entity_poly.type
_entity_poly.pdbx_seq_one_letter_code
_entity_poly.pdbx_strand_id
1 'polypeptide(L)'
;PSIKRKETWKDVTPGFPKGLLVVDVPKNSEPQSSVAMVWKGDFKWNDKDRQGFSMLMNILAIKCRESMREDQGGVYGVSVNGSASKLPKPKYTIQSMWGCNPDSIKKLTQTVLDEMGKIKKDGPAEVDLNKVKETLIRQRETQLKENSFWLTSLQNHFLFDDKLLSLEEYKTFINTFSIPDIKAVANKYLNTDSYVEVALTPAQKTESK
;
A
#
# COMPACT_ATOMS: atom_id res chain seq x y z
N PRO A 1 22.09 -28.48 -25.77
CA PRO A 1 22.80 -27.38 -26.41
C PRO A 1 22.48 -26.08 -25.67
N SER A 2 23.44 -25.54 -24.94
CA SER A 2 23.23 -24.23 -24.27
C SER A 2 23.26 -23.16 -25.35
N ILE A 3 22.12 -22.64 -25.71
CA ILE A 3 22.03 -21.45 -26.55
C ILE A 3 22.57 -20.30 -25.70
N LYS A 4 23.79 -19.85 -25.99
CA LYS A 4 24.41 -18.65 -25.39
C LYS A 4 23.74 -17.40 -25.96
N ARG A 5 22.42 -17.26 -25.71
CA ARG A 5 21.66 -16.11 -26.12
C ARG A 5 21.66 -15.11 -24.97
N LYS A 6 22.18 -13.92 -25.20
CA LYS A 6 22.04 -12.79 -24.27
C LYS A 6 20.66 -12.18 -24.52
N GLU A 7 19.75 -12.41 -23.61
CA GLU A 7 18.44 -11.80 -23.68
C GLU A 7 18.53 -10.33 -23.27
N THR A 8 17.90 -9.48 -24.06
CA THR A 8 17.74 -8.06 -23.74
C THR A 8 16.25 -7.73 -23.72
N TRP A 9 15.84 -6.88 -22.81
CA TRP A 9 14.48 -6.40 -22.74
C TRP A 9 14.44 -4.86 -22.83
N LYS A 10 13.36 -4.33 -23.41
CA LYS A 10 13.10 -2.89 -23.49
C LYS A 10 11.96 -2.55 -22.52
N ASP A 11 12.17 -1.54 -21.68
CA ASP A 11 11.12 -1.03 -20.83
C ASP A 11 10.09 -0.27 -21.68
N VAL A 12 8.92 -0.88 -21.86
CA VAL A 12 7.78 -0.31 -22.58
C VAL A 12 6.65 0.10 -21.61
N THR A 13 6.92 0.07 -20.31
CA THR A 13 5.93 0.42 -19.28
C THR A 13 5.59 1.90 -19.39
N PRO A 14 4.30 2.26 -19.54
CA PRO A 14 3.88 3.66 -19.48
C PRO A 14 4.34 4.29 -18.17
N GLY A 15 4.86 5.51 -18.25
CA GLY A 15 5.22 6.27 -17.06
C GLY A 15 3.99 6.50 -16.17
N PHE A 16 4.18 6.49 -14.85
CA PHE A 16 3.15 6.96 -13.93
C PHE A 16 3.07 8.49 -14.02
N PRO A 17 1.86 9.10 -14.05
CA PRO A 17 1.72 10.55 -14.10
C PRO A 17 2.49 11.25 -12.99
N LYS A 18 3.11 12.37 -13.31
CA LYS A 18 3.76 13.23 -12.30
C LYS A 18 2.77 14.26 -11.80
N GLY A 19 2.82 14.55 -10.51
CA GLY A 19 1.90 15.48 -9.88
C GLY A 19 0.54 14.85 -9.59
N LEU A 20 -0.45 15.70 -9.36
CA LEU A 20 -1.81 15.29 -9.05
C LEU A 20 -2.61 15.09 -10.35
N LEU A 21 -3.20 13.91 -10.51
CA LEU A 21 -4.19 13.63 -11.54
C LEU A 21 -5.50 13.20 -10.88
N VAL A 22 -6.55 13.98 -11.04
CA VAL A 22 -7.90 13.67 -10.56
C VAL A 22 -8.81 13.37 -11.74
N VAL A 23 -9.48 12.24 -11.70
CA VAL A 23 -10.42 11.80 -12.73
C VAL A 23 -11.76 11.48 -12.07
N ASP A 24 -12.81 12.15 -12.50
CA ASP A 24 -14.19 11.83 -12.13
C ASP A 24 -14.87 11.06 -13.26
N VAL A 25 -15.51 9.95 -12.92
CA VAL A 25 -16.23 9.08 -13.85
C VAL A 25 -17.70 8.99 -13.41
N PRO A 26 -18.61 9.83 -13.96
CA PRO A 26 -20.01 9.88 -13.55
C PRO A 26 -20.82 8.77 -14.21
N LYS A 27 -20.58 7.51 -13.83
CA LYS A 27 -21.21 6.31 -14.44
C LYS A 27 -21.74 5.30 -13.42
N ASN A 28 -21.69 5.62 -12.11
CA ASN A 28 -22.23 4.70 -11.11
C ASN A 28 -23.78 4.69 -11.16
N SER A 29 -24.36 3.50 -11.22
CA SER A 29 -25.82 3.32 -11.14
C SER A 29 -26.36 3.52 -9.72
N GLU A 30 -25.51 3.34 -8.72
CA GLU A 30 -25.84 3.50 -7.31
C GLU A 30 -25.65 4.96 -6.86
N PRO A 31 -26.38 5.41 -5.81
CA PRO A 31 -26.25 6.77 -5.29
C PRO A 31 -24.94 7.02 -4.52
N GLN A 32 -24.06 6.04 -4.49
CA GLN A 32 -22.78 6.07 -3.79
C GLN A 32 -21.63 6.33 -4.77
N SER A 33 -20.52 6.79 -4.23
CA SER A 33 -19.27 6.94 -4.97
C SER A 33 -18.24 5.92 -4.49
N SER A 34 -17.36 5.50 -5.40
CA SER A 34 -16.17 4.72 -5.08
C SER A 34 -14.94 5.50 -5.48
N VAL A 35 -13.99 5.62 -4.58
CA VAL A 35 -12.75 6.39 -4.81
C VAL A 35 -11.56 5.45 -4.72
N ALA A 36 -10.61 5.62 -5.63
CA ALA A 36 -9.32 4.97 -5.60
C ALA A 36 -8.20 6.02 -5.72
N MET A 37 -7.27 6.00 -4.78
CA MET A 37 -6.01 6.76 -4.87
C MET A 37 -4.86 5.80 -5.10
N VAL A 38 -3.96 6.15 -6.01
CA VAL A 38 -2.81 5.31 -6.37
C VAL A 38 -1.54 6.13 -6.38
N TRP A 39 -0.51 5.59 -5.77
CA TRP A 39 0.87 6.10 -5.80
C TRP A 39 1.80 5.04 -6.39
N LYS A 40 2.76 5.46 -7.17
CA LYS A 40 3.81 4.60 -7.71
C LYS A 40 5.16 5.30 -7.67
N GLY A 41 6.22 4.54 -7.44
CA GLY A 41 7.57 5.09 -7.43
C GLY A 41 8.64 4.01 -7.47
N ASP A 42 9.90 4.47 -7.46
CA ASP A 42 11.05 3.59 -7.36
C ASP A 42 11.16 3.01 -5.95
N PHE A 43 11.57 1.76 -5.86
CA PHE A 43 11.72 1.05 -4.59
C PHE A 43 13.16 0.62 -4.35
N LYS A 44 13.68 0.80 -3.15
CA LYS A 44 14.96 0.24 -2.77
C LYS A 44 14.78 -1.19 -2.31
N TRP A 45 15.16 -2.15 -3.17
CA TRP A 45 14.96 -3.57 -2.87
C TRP A 45 15.99 -4.08 -1.87
N ASN A 46 15.59 -4.23 -0.63
CA ASN A 46 16.28 -4.88 0.46
C ASN A 46 15.28 -5.30 1.53
N ASP A 47 15.67 -6.18 2.45
CA ASP A 47 14.76 -6.75 3.45
C ASP A 47 14.22 -5.69 4.41
N LYS A 48 15.05 -4.74 4.84
CA LYS A 48 14.63 -3.69 5.76
C LYS A 48 13.58 -2.78 5.13
N ASP A 49 13.78 -2.34 3.89
CA ASP A 49 12.80 -1.49 3.20
C ASP A 49 11.52 -2.27 2.88
N ARG A 50 11.61 -3.53 2.43
CA ARG A 50 10.44 -4.37 2.15
C ARG A 50 9.57 -4.58 3.40
N GLN A 51 10.21 -4.97 4.50
CA GLN A 51 9.47 -5.22 5.74
C GLN A 51 8.94 -3.92 6.37
N GLY A 52 9.76 -2.87 6.40
CA GLY A 52 9.33 -1.56 6.88
C GLY A 52 8.16 -0.98 6.07
N PHE A 53 8.17 -1.16 4.74
CA PHE A 53 7.08 -0.76 3.88
C PHE A 53 5.80 -1.56 4.16
N SER A 54 5.91 -2.88 4.35
CA SER A 54 4.77 -3.71 4.75
C SER A 54 4.17 -3.25 6.09
N MET A 55 5.02 -2.97 7.08
CA MET A 55 4.58 -2.46 8.39
C MET A 55 3.91 -1.10 8.26
N LEU A 56 4.49 -0.18 7.49
CA LEU A 56 3.92 1.14 7.20
C LEU A 56 2.53 1.03 6.58
N MET A 57 2.32 0.12 5.62
CA MET A 57 1.01 -0.07 5.00
C MET A 57 -0.04 -0.58 5.99
N ASN A 58 0.33 -1.50 6.87
CA ASN A 58 -0.56 -1.99 7.93
C ASN A 58 -0.94 -0.86 8.91
N ILE A 59 0.03 -0.04 9.32
CA ILE A 59 -0.20 1.11 10.20
C ILE A 59 -1.11 2.13 9.53
N LEU A 60 -0.83 2.50 8.28
CA LEU A 60 -1.64 3.45 7.52
C LEU A 60 -3.07 2.94 7.33
N ALA A 61 -3.25 1.64 7.09
CA ALA A 61 -4.57 1.02 6.99
C ALA A 61 -5.36 1.11 8.30
N ILE A 62 -4.70 0.94 9.45
CA ILE A 62 -5.31 1.12 10.77
C ILE A 62 -5.75 2.59 10.92
N LYS A 63 -4.86 3.55 10.69
CA LYS A 63 -5.12 4.98 10.89
C LYS A 63 -6.22 5.49 9.96
N CYS A 64 -6.16 5.16 8.68
CA CYS A 64 -7.22 5.56 7.73
C CYS A 64 -8.58 4.98 8.13
N ARG A 65 -8.62 3.72 8.61
CA ARG A 65 -9.87 3.10 9.05
C ARG A 65 -10.45 3.78 10.29
N GLU A 66 -9.61 4.13 11.25
CA GLU A 66 -10.01 4.84 12.47
C GLU A 66 -10.54 6.24 12.12
N SER A 67 -9.73 7.05 11.45
CA SER A 67 -10.08 8.44 11.12
C SER A 67 -11.31 8.54 10.20
N MET A 68 -11.44 7.66 9.19
CA MET A 68 -12.60 7.69 8.31
C MET A 68 -13.90 7.23 8.99
N ARG A 69 -13.84 6.35 9.99
CA ARG A 69 -15.02 5.97 10.77
C ARG A 69 -15.53 7.09 11.68
N GLU A 70 -14.61 7.84 12.29
CA GLU A 70 -14.93 8.98 13.14
C GLU A 70 -15.57 10.14 12.35
N ASP A 71 -15.23 10.27 11.08
CA ASP A 71 -15.72 11.34 10.21
C ASP A 71 -17.20 11.25 9.83
N GLN A 72 -17.96 10.30 10.35
CA GLN A 72 -19.43 10.12 10.17
C GLN A 72 -19.93 10.25 8.71
N GLY A 73 -19.03 10.23 7.73
CA GLY A 73 -19.32 10.53 6.33
C GLY A 73 -19.88 9.38 5.50
N GLY A 74 -20.49 8.35 6.13
CA GLY A 74 -21.07 7.23 5.40
C GLY A 74 -20.01 6.43 4.60
N VAL A 75 -18.86 6.13 5.22
CA VAL A 75 -17.83 5.29 4.62
C VAL A 75 -18.25 3.83 4.69
N TYR A 76 -18.36 3.18 3.54
CA TYR A 76 -18.76 1.77 3.40
C TYR A 76 -17.61 0.78 3.41
N GLY A 77 -16.46 1.22 3.80
CA GLY A 77 -15.24 0.43 3.91
C GLY A 77 -14.05 1.18 3.36
N VAL A 78 -12.91 1.00 4.00
CA VAL A 78 -11.63 1.54 3.53
C VAL A 78 -10.61 0.43 3.48
N SER A 79 -9.86 0.37 2.40
CA SER A 79 -8.69 -0.48 2.25
C SER A 79 -7.48 0.36 1.88
N VAL A 80 -6.35 0.07 2.51
CA VAL A 80 -5.05 0.62 2.15
C VAL A 80 -4.10 -0.56 1.97
N ASN A 81 -3.55 -0.67 0.77
CA ASN A 81 -2.64 -1.75 0.42
C ASN A 81 -1.39 -1.18 -0.23
N GLY A 82 -0.27 -1.84 -0.01
CA GLY A 82 0.97 -1.51 -0.68
C GLY A 82 1.70 -2.77 -1.10
N SER A 83 2.33 -2.71 -2.26
CA SER A 83 3.15 -3.79 -2.79
C SER A 83 4.45 -3.24 -3.35
N ALA A 84 5.50 -4.03 -3.25
CA ALA A 84 6.77 -3.77 -3.90
C ALA A 84 7.13 -4.96 -4.80
N SER A 85 7.62 -4.67 -6.00
CA SER A 85 8.06 -5.66 -6.97
C SER A 85 9.53 -5.41 -7.33
N LYS A 86 10.33 -6.48 -7.44
CA LYS A 86 11.73 -6.41 -7.86
C LYS A 86 11.85 -6.28 -9.36
N LEU A 87 10.98 -6.96 -10.11
CA LEU A 87 11.05 -7.09 -11.55
C LEU A 87 9.90 -6.34 -12.24
N PRO A 88 10.13 -5.81 -13.46
CA PRO A 88 11.39 -5.73 -14.20
C PRO A 88 12.39 -4.71 -13.62
N LYS A 89 11.91 -3.76 -12.83
CA LYS A 89 12.68 -2.80 -12.03
C LYS A 89 12.05 -2.68 -10.64
N PRO A 90 12.83 -2.45 -9.60
CA PRO A 90 12.27 -2.27 -8.26
C PRO A 90 11.32 -1.07 -8.21
N LYS A 91 10.04 -1.35 -7.98
CA LYS A 91 8.96 -0.35 -7.89
C LYS A 91 8.04 -0.67 -6.72
N TYR A 92 7.40 0.36 -6.19
CA TYR A 92 6.29 0.20 -5.27
C TYR A 92 4.99 0.75 -5.86
N THR A 93 3.89 0.24 -5.37
CA THR A 93 2.56 0.78 -5.59
C THR A 93 1.84 0.84 -4.24
N ILE A 94 1.21 1.97 -3.95
CA ILE A 94 0.28 2.11 -2.83
C ILE A 94 -1.09 2.39 -3.44
N GLN A 95 -2.12 1.77 -2.88
CA GLN A 95 -3.51 1.97 -3.28
C GLN A 95 -4.37 2.14 -2.04
N SER A 96 -5.15 3.20 -2.00
CA SER A 96 -6.20 3.41 -1.02
C SER A 96 -7.54 3.45 -1.74
N MET A 97 -8.53 2.70 -1.23
CA MET A 97 -9.87 2.63 -1.83
C MET A 97 -10.94 2.71 -0.75
N TRP A 98 -12.01 3.42 -1.04
CA TRP A 98 -13.19 3.50 -0.16
C TRP A 98 -14.46 3.80 -0.94
N GLY A 99 -15.61 3.44 -0.32
CA GLY A 99 -16.94 3.86 -0.76
C GLY A 99 -17.49 4.96 0.13
N CYS A 100 -18.17 5.95 -0.42
CA CYS A 100 -18.73 7.06 0.35
C CYS A 100 -19.86 7.78 -0.39
N ASN A 101 -20.51 8.73 0.31
CA ASN A 101 -21.37 9.70 -0.35
C ASN A 101 -20.55 10.62 -1.26
N PRO A 102 -21.10 11.06 -2.41
CA PRO A 102 -20.39 11.94 -3.34
C PRO A 102 -19.80 13.21 -2.69
N ASP A 103 -20.56 13.82 -1.78
CA ASP A 103 -20.16 15.07 -1.08
C ASP A 103 -18.98 14.86 -0.11
N SER A 104 -18.70 13.60 0.27
CA SER A 104 -17.65 13.25 1.22
C SER A 104 -16.30 12.96 0.55
N ILE A 105 -16.22 12.88 -0.78
CA ILE A 105 -15.01 12.49 -1.52
C ILE A 105 -13.83 13.36 -1.10
N LYS A 106 -13.93 14.68 -1.23
CA LYS A 106 -12.83 15.61 -0.93
C LYS A 106 -12.35 15.52 0.50
N LYS A 107 -13.28 15.40 1.45
CA LYS A 107 -12.95 15.29 2.87
C LYS A 107 -12.17 14.01 3.16
N LEU A 108 -12.63 12.88 2.63
CA LEU A 108 -12.01 11.58 2.86
C LEU A 108 -10.66 11.43 2.14
N THR A 109 -10.51 12.02 0.95
CA THR A 109 -9.22 12.16 0.27
C THR A 109 -8.23 12.92 1.17
N GLN A 110 -8.66 14.05 1.74
CA GLN A 110 -7.82 14.83 2.64
C GLN A 110 -7.44 14.03 3.90
N THR A 111 -8.39 13.27 4.48
CA THR A 111 -8.12 12.39 5.62
C THR A 111 -6.99 11.41 5.35
N VAL A 112 -6.95 10.77 4.16
CA VAL A 112 -5.84 9.88 3.78
C VAL A 112 -4.51 10.62 3.73
N LEU A 113 -4.49 11.80 3.10
CA LEU A 113 -3.28 12.62 2.97
C LEU A 113 -2.79 13.12 4.34
N ASP A 114 -3.70 13.49 5.23
CA ASP A 114 -3.39 13.94 6.59
C ASP A 114 -2.78 12.82 7.43
N GLU A 115 -3.33 11.60 7.36
CA GLU A 115 -2.75 10.44 8.05
C GLU A 115 -1.35 10.09 7.51
N MET A 116 -1.15 10.17 6.19
CA MET A 116 0.20 10.06 5.61
C MET A 116 1.14 11.16 6.15
N GLY A 117 0.67 12.40 6.19
CA GLY A 117 1.42 13.55 6.71
C GLY A 117 1.81 13.38 8.18
N LYS A 118 0.89 12.94 9.03
CA LYS A 118 1.14 12.66 10.46
C LYS A 118 2.24 11.61 10.63
N ILE A 119 2.14 10.47 9.93
CA ILE A 119 3.16 9.40 10.02
C ILE A 119 4.53 9.89 9.50
N LYS A 120 4.56 10.70 8.45
CA LYS A 120 5.81 11.32 7.94
C LYS A 120 6.44 12.28 8.96
N LYS A 121 5.62 13.08 9.63
CA LYS A 121 6.08 14.11 10.57
C LYS A 121 6.50 13.51 11.91
N ASP A 122 5.66 12.67 12.49
CA ASP A 122 5.78 12.23 13.89
C ASP A 122 6.19 10.76 14.02
N GLY A 123 6.01 9.95 12.97
CA GLY A 123 6.07 8.50 13.01
C GLY A 123 4.74 7.90 13.49
N PRO A 124 4.63 6.57 13.56
CA PRO A 124 3.45 5.91 14.10
C PRO A 124 3.41 6.02 15.64
N ALA A 125 2.22 5.89 16.21
CA ALA A 125 2.07 5.67 17.64
C ALA A 125 2.68 4.30 18.02
N GLU A 126 3.29 4.22 19.21
CA GLU A 126 3.93 2.99 19.68
C GLU A 126 2.95 1.81 19.76
N VAL A 127 1.73 2.07 20.20
CA VAL A 127 0.66 1.06 20.26
C VAL A 127 0.35 0.47 18.89
N ASP A 128 0.32 1.28 17.84
CA ASP A 128 0.04 0.82 16.47
C ASP A 128 1.22 -0.01 15.93
N LEU A 129 2.46 0.45 16.18
CA LEU A 129 3.65 -0.30 15.80
C LEU A 129 3.70 -1.67 16.46
N ASN A 130 3.45 -1.73 17.78
CA ASN A 130 3.45 -2.99 18.53
C ASN A 130 2.34 -3.93 18.06
N LYS A 131 1.13 -3.42 17.82
CA LYS A 131 0.00 -4.16 17.25
C LYS A 131 0.34 -4.78 15.88
N VAL A 132 1.01 -4.02 15.02
CA VAL A 132 1.42 -4.51 13.70
C VAL A 132 2.51 -5.56 13.83
N LYS A 133 3.51 -5.39 14.71
CA LYS A 133 4.53 -6.42 14.99
C LYS A 133 3.89 -7.74 15.41
N GLU A 134 3.01 -7.72 16.40
CA GLU A 134 2.30 -8.91 16.86
C GLU A 134 1.48 -9.57 15.74
N THR A 135 0.76 -8.76 14.97
CA THR A 135 -0.06 -9.26 13.85
C THR A 135 0.81 -10.00 12.83
N LEU A 136 1.94 -9.42 12.43
CA LEU A 136 2.86 -10.01 11.45
C LEU A 136 3.49 -11.31 11.97
N ILE A 137 3.84 -11.35 13.25
CA ILE A 137 4.39 -12.57 13.89
C ILE A 137 3.34 -13.69 13.89
N ARG A 138 2.10 -13.40 14.30
CA ARG A 138 1.00 -14.38 14.29
C ARG A 138 0.65 -14.86 12.88
N GLN A 139 0.66 -13.94 11.91
CA GLN A 139 0.47 -14.30 10.50
C GLN A 139 1.58 -15.24 10.03
N ARG A 140 2.85 -15.00 10.40
CA ARG A 140 3.97 -15.87 10.07
C ARG A 140 3.79 -17.27 10.68
N GLU A 141 3.37 -17.36 11.93
CA GLU A 141 3.08 -18.65 12.60
C GLU A 141 2.02 -19.48 11.86
N THR A 142 1.01 -18.82 11.31
CA THR A 142 -0.02 -19.46 10.48
C THR A 142 0.52 -19.85 9.12
N GLN A 143 1.20 -18.92 8.43
CA GLN A 143 1.75 -19.14 7.09
C GLN A 143 2.75 -20.31 7.02
N LEU A 144 3.55 -20.51 8.06
CA LEU A 144 4.51 -21.64 8.13
C LEU A 144 3.85 -23.02 8.05
N LYS A 145 2.54 -23.11 8.27
CA LYS A 145 1.75 -24.34 8.15
C LYS A 145 1.18 -24.56 6.75
N GLU A 146 1.30 -23.55 5.87
CA GLU A 146 0.72 -23.54 4.55
C GLU A 146 1.73 -23.90 3.46
N ASN A 147 1.39 -24.87 2.60
CA ASN A 147 2.25 -25.25 1.47
C ASN A 147 2.54 -24.10 0.50
N SER A 148 1.56 -23.22 0.30
CA SER A 148 1.67 -22.03 -0.56
C SER A 148 2.77 -21.08 -0.09
N PHE A 149 2.92 -20.93 1.24
CA PHE A 149 3.98 -20.12 1.82
C PHE A 149 5.37 -20.68 1.47
N TRP A 150 5.57 -21.99 1.65
CA TRP A 150 6.85 -22.64 1.36
C TRP A 150 7.18 -22.60 -0.13
N LEU A 151 6.20 -22.86 -0.99
CA LEU A 151 6.38 -22.77 -2.44
C LEU A 151 6.88 -21.37 -2.83
N THR A 152 6.19 -20.32 -2.37
CA THR A 152 6.57 -18.93 -2.67
C THR A 152 7.93 -18.56 -2.07
N SER A 153 8.20 -19.00 -0.84
CA SER A 153 9.46 -18.71 -0.16
C SER A 153 10.65 -19.36 -0.86
N LEU A 154 10.52 -20.63 -1.27
CA LEU A 154 11.55 -21.33 -2.05
C LEU A 154 11.74 -20.71 -3.43
N GLN A 155 10.63 -20.35 -4.11
CA GLN A 155 10.70 -19.66 -5.40
C GLN A 155 11.47 -18.33 -5.29
N ASN A 156 11.17 -17.52 -4.27
CA ASN A 156 11.84 -16.25 -4.03
C ASN A 156 13.31 -16.45 -3.63
N HIS A 157 13.62 -17.49 -2.85
CA HIS A 157 14.99 -17.85 -2.51
C HIS A 157 15.82 -18.14 -3.78
N PHE A 158 15.31 -19.00 -4.67
CA PHE A 158 16.04 -19.36 -5.90
C PHE A 158 16.10 -18.24 -6.95
N LEU A 159 15.08 -17.38 -7.03
CA LEU A 159 15.03 -16.28 -8.00
C LEU A 159 15.75 -15.01 -7.51
N PHE A 160 15.74 -14.75 -6.22
CA PHE A 160 16.14 -13.45 -5.67
C PHE A 160 17.18 -13.53 -4.56
N ASP A 161 17.60 -14.74 -4.20
CA ASP A 161 18.49 -15.00 -3.06
C ASP A 161 17.90 -14.51 -1.73
N ASP A 162 16.57 -14.56 -1.62
CA ASP A 162 15.87 -14.18 -0.39
C ASP A 162 16.16 -15.20 0.71
N LYS A 163 16.41 -14.72 1.94
CA LYS A 163 16.68 -15.58 3.07
C LYS A 163 15.43 -16.34 3.54
N LEU A 164 15.59 -17.63 3.79
CA LEU A 164 14.58 -18.43 4.43
C LEU A 164 14.74 -18.29 5.95
N LEU A 165 13.97 -17.41 6.56
CA LEU A 165 14.04 -17.16 7.99
C LEU A 165 13.17 -18.16 8.76
N SER A 166 13.73 -18.74 9.82
CA SER A 166 12.96 -19.41 10.86
C SER A 166 12.00 -18.44 11.55
N LEU A 167 11.04 -18.95 12.30
CA LEU A 167 10.10 -18.11 13.05
C LEU A 167 10.83 -17.19 14.04
N GLU A 168 11.83 -17.69 14.75
CA GLU A 168 12.57 -16.92 15.74
C GLU A 168 13.44 -15.84 15.09
N GLU A 169 14.08 -16.12 13.97
CA GLU A 169 14.82 -15.12 13.20
C GLU A 169 13.87 -14.04 12.68
N TYR A 170 12.67 -14.43 12.21
CA TYR A 170 11.66 -13.48 11.77
C TYR A 170 11.15 -12.61 12.91
N LYS A 171 10.85 -13.19 14.08
CA LYS A 171 10.47 -12.43 15.29
C LYS A 171 11.55 -11.42 15.68
N THR A 172 12.79 -11.87 15.71
CA THR A 172 13.94 -11.01 16.02
C THR A 172 14.01 -9.85 15.03
N PHE A 173 13.91 -10.14 13.72
CA PHE A 173 13.95 -9.13 12.68
C PHE A 173 12.80 -8.11 12.79
N ILE A 174 11.56 -8.56 12.99
CA ILE A 174 10.41 -7.68 13.20
C ILE A 174 10.59 -6.77 14.41
N ASN A 175 11.16 -7.29 15.49
CA ASN A 175 11.36 -6.53 16.72
C ASN A 175 12.47 -5.46 16.62
N THR A 176 13.35 -5.53 15.62
CA THR A 176 14.35 -4.47 15.38
C THR A 176 13.75 -3.15 14.90
N PHE A 177 12.54 -3.17 14.35
CA PHE A 177 11.92 -1.94 13.83
C PHE A 177 11.46 -1.01 14.94
N SER A 178 11.87 0.24 14.87
CA SER A 178 11.53 1.32 15.78
C SER A 178 10.61 2.35 15.11
N ILE A 179 10.03 3.27 15.88
CA ILE A 179 9.26 4.41 15.36
C ILE A 179 10.07 5.24 14.36
N PRO A 180 11.35 5.61 14.65
CA PRO A 180 12.19 6.29 13.68
C PRO A 180 12.40 5.52 12.37
N ASP A 181 12.49 4.18 12.41
CA ASP A 181 12.63 3.37 11.19
C ASP A 181 11.38 3.49 10.31
N ILE A 182 10.18 3.36 10.88
CA ILE A 182 8.92 3.49 10.13
C ILE A 182 8.73 4.93 9.62
N LYS A 183 9.08 5.94 10.41
CA LYS A 183 9.09 7.34 9.98
C LYS A 183 10.02 7.56 8.77
N ALA A 184 11.21 6.97 8.79
CA ALA A 184 12.15 7.04 7.67
C ALA A 184 11.57 6.39 6.40
N VAL A 185 10.93 5.22 6.54
CA VAL A 185 10.23 4.54 5.44
C VAL A 185 9.06 5.38 4.92
N ALA A 186 8.28 6.01 5.81
CA ALA A 186 7.18 6.90 5.42
C ALA A 186 7.69 8.10 4.61
N ASN A 187 8.74 8.75 5.05
CA ASN A 187 9.34 9.87 4.32
C ASN A 187 9.91 9.46 2.97
N LYS A 188 10.30 8.20 2.81
CA LYS A 188 10.86 7.68 1.57
C LYS A 188 9.80 7.31 0.54
N TYR A 189 8.65 6.78 0.98
CA TYR A 189 7.67 6.17 0.08
C TYR A 189 6.28 6.83 0.07
N LEU A 190 5.91 7.61 1.09
CA LEU A 190 4.66 8.35 1.08
C LEU A 190 4.84 9.71 0.39
N ASN A 191 4.29 9.85 -0.80
CA ASN A 191 4.29 11.11 -1.53
C ASN A 191 2.87 11.70 -1.50
N THR A 192 2.71 12.84 -0.84
CA THR A 192 1.42 13.53 -0.73
C THR A 192 1.12 14.47 -1.90
N ASP A 193 2.12 14.74 -2.76
CA ASP A 193 2.03 15.75 -3.80
C ASP A 193 1.89 15.15 -5.22
N SER A 194 2.04 13.83 -5.34
CA SER A 194 1.98 13.16 -6.64
C SER A 194 1.26 11.82 -6.51
N TYR A 195 0.02 11.79 -6.99
CA TYR A 195 -0.84 10.61 -6.98
C TYR A 195 -1.92 10.72 -8.06
N VAL A 196 -2.55 9.61 -8.36
CA VAL A 196 -3.75 9.55 -9.20
C VAL A 196 -4.94 9.28 -8.30
N GLU A 197 -5.98 10.10 -8.41
CA GLU A 197 -7.28 9.89 -7.78
C GLU A 197 -8.31 9.62 -8.87
N VAL A 198 -9.06 8.54 -8.71
CA VAL A 198 -10.19 8.22 -9.59
C VAL A 198 -11.42 8.08 -8.71
N ALA A 199 -12.45 8.86 -9.00
CA ALA A 199 -13.74 8.78 -8.37
C ALA A 199 -14.78 8.27 -9.39
N LEU A 200 -15.44 7.14 -9.07
CA LEU A 200 -16.63 6.70 -9.76
C LEU A 200 -17.83 7.30 -9.03
N THR A 201 -18.50 8.27 -9.66
CA THR A 201 -19.60 9.02 -9.08
C THR A 201 -20.94 8.62 -9.73
N PRO A 202 -22.09 8.88 -9.07
CA PRO A 202 -23.40 8.61 -9.64
C PRO A 202 -23.58 9.27 -11.01
N ALA A 203 -24.20 8.57 -11.93
CA ALA A 203 -24.54 9.12 -13.23
C ALA A 203 -25.47 10.34 -13.05
N GLN A 204 -25.14 11.43 -13.73
CA GLN A 204 -26.05 12.59 -13.79
C GLN A 204 -27.35 12.13 -14.42
N LYS A 205 -28.49 12.28 -13.73
CA LYS A 205 -29.79 12.09 -14.33
C LYS A 205 -29.92 13.11 -15.45
N THR A 206 -29.85 12.66 -16.68
CA THR A 206 -30.29 13.49 -17.82
C THR A 206 -31.80 13.69 -17.61
N GLU A 207 -32.21 14.89 -17.21
CA GLU A 207 -33.61 15.27 -17.30
C GLU A 207 -33.97 15.19 -18.78
N SER A 208 -34.70 14.14 -19.13
CA SER A 208 -35.37 14.05 -20.44
C SER A 208 -36.42 15.16 -20.47
N LYS A 209 -36.14 16.21 -21.24
CA LYS A 209 -37.15 17.18 -21.65
C LYS A 209 -38.18 16.56 -22.57
#